data_a7b7501cfcd00c0b7c1f6b39a1cafaf8
#
_entry.id   a7b7501cfcd00c0b7c1f6b39a1cafaf8
#
_cell.length_a   1.000
_cell.length_b   1.000
_cell.length_c   1.000
_cell.angle_alpha   90.00
_cell.angle_beta   90.00
_cell.angle_gamma   90.00
#
_symmetry.space_group_name_H-M   'P 1'
#
loop_
_entity.id
_entity.type
_entity.pdbx_description
1 polymer ?
#
loop_
_entity_poly.entity_id
_entity_poly.type
_entity_poly.pdbx_seq_one_letter_code
_entity_poly.pdbx_strand_id
1 'polypeptide(L)'
;MIEISKELNHLEKVPVDSLQEFQGDLKDLTSREYSKLKKSLLEFGFITPIFTWGSKIIDGHQRLHVMINEGWIQDVPILRISAHNEQDAKRKLLVISSQYGRVTQEGFDEFTFDLDDDWLTETVQFDALPFIFNHWGEQPNGWEDAMGGLPDSDRSPFQQMTFTLHDSQVEQVKTAVSIAKNMGKFDSENENSNGNALARICETFVTDYGQG
;
A
#
# COMPACT_ATOMS: atom_id res chain seq x y z
N MET A 1 18.65 17.02 1.54
CA MET A 1 19.13 16.16 0.44
C MET A 1 18.63 14.77 0.73
N ILE A 2 18.02 14.10 -0.25
CA ILE A 2 17.47 12.74 -0.12
C ILE A 2 18.57 11.73 -0.44
N GLU A 3 18.66 10.67 0.35
CA GLU A 3 19.62 9.60 0.12
C GLU A 3 19.27 8.85 -1.20
N ILE A 4 20.28 8.41 -1.92
CA ILE A 4 20.13 7.56 -3.11
C ILE A 4 20.66 6.18 -2.75
N SER A 5 19.84 5.17 -2.93
CA SER A 5 20.21 3.77 -2.70
C SER A 5 21.49 3.39 -3.44
N LYS A 6 22.36 2.64 -2.79
CA LYS A 6 23.66 2.26 -3.34
C LYS A 6 23.53 1.46 -4.65
N GLU A 7 22.45 0.72 -4.79
CA GLU A 7 22.11 -0.06 -5.98
C GLU A 7 21.89 0.81 -7.21
N LEU A 8 21.52 2.08 -7.03
CA LEU A 8 21.30 3.04 -8.11
C LEU A 8 22.55 3.86 -8.46
N ASN A 9 23.66 3.69 -7.78
CA ASN A 9 24.87 4.50 -7.97
C ASN A 9 25.52 4.28 -9.36
N HIS A 10 25.25 3.17 -10.01
CA HIS A 10 25.76 2.86 -11.36
C HIS A 10 24.93 3.53 -12.48
N LEU A 11 23.76 4.11 -12.16
CA LEU A 11 22.89 4.76 -13.13
C LEU A 11 23.35 6.19 -13.42
N GLU A 12 22.97 6.66 -14.62
CA GLU A 12 23.11 8.08 -14.97
C GLU A 12 22.33 8.93 -13.97
N LYS A 13 22.92 10.05 -13.55
CA LYS A 13 22.29 11.03 -12.66
C LYS A 13 22.14 12.34 -13.41
N VAL A 14 20.97 12.96 -13.27
CA VAL A 14 20.68 14.27 -13.87
C VAL A 14 20.05 15.20 -12.86
N PRO A 15 20.26 16.52 -12.99
CA PRO A 15 19.58 17.50 -12.13
C PRO A 15 18.06 17.34 -12.20
N VAL A 16 17.38 17.36 -11.05
CA VAL A 16 15.93 17.18 -10.96
C VAL A 16 15.17 18.21 -11.80
N ASP A 17 15.66 19.42 -11.91
CA ASP A 17 15.10 20.55 -12.67
C ASP A 17 15.31 20.44 -14.19
N SER A 18 16.17 19.53 -14.65
CA SER A 18 16.37 19.24 -16.08
C SER A 18 15.29 18.32 -16.64
N LEU A 19 14.48 17.68 -15.81
CA LEU A 19 13.44 16.74 -16.20
C LEU A 19 12.11 17.46 -16.47
N GLN A 20 11.38 17.00 -17.45
CA GLN A 20 10.14 17.60 -17.93
C GLN A 20 8.94 16.71 -17.66
N GLU A 21 7.88 17.31 -17.15
CA GLU A 21 6.58 16.67 -17.00
C GLU A 21 6.06 16.12 -18.34
N PHE A 22 5.45 14.94 -18.34
CA PHE A 22 4.95 14.30 -19.55
C PHE A 22 3.56 13.66 -19.39
N GLN A 23 3.14 13.36 -18.17
CA GLN A 23 1.84 12.71 -17.92
C GLN A 23 0.66 13.68 -17.86
N GLY A 24 0.89 14.99 -17.64
CA GLY A 24 -0.15 15.97 -17.37
C GLY A 24 -0.97 15.54 -16.13
N ASP A 25 -2.29 15.72 -16.19
CA ASP A 25 -3.22 15.42 -15.10
C ASP A 25 -3.61 13.92 -15.00
N LEU A 26 -2.78 13.01 -15.54
CA LEU A 26 -3.09 11.57 -15.51
C LEU A 26 -3.13 11.01 -14.08
N LYS A 27 -2.28 11.52 -13.19
CA LYS A 27 -2.25 11.14 -11.77
C LYS A 27 -2.01 12.39 -10.93
N ASP A 28 -2.80 12.53 -9.88
CA ASP A 28 -2.66 13.57 -8.86
C ASP A 28 -2.37 12.95 -7.50
N LEU A 29 -1.93 13.75 -6.54
CA LEU A 29 -1.70 13.37 -5.15
C LEU A 29 -2.64 14.14 -4.23
N THR A 30 -3.42 13.42 -3.46
CA THR A 30 -4.08 14.03 -2.29
C THR A 30 -3.05 14.46 -1.25
N SER A 31 -3.42 15.36 -0.35
CA SER A 31 -2.53 15.81 0.74
C SER A 31 -2.03 14.64 1.61
N ARG A 32 -2.84 13.61 1.79
CA ARG A 32 -2.48 12.40 2.53
C ARG A 32 -1.43 11.58 1.79
N GLU A 33 -1.64 11.32 0.50
CA GLU A 33 -0.68 10.57 -0.33
C GLU A 33 0.65 11.31 -0.48
N TYR A 34 0.59 12.64 -0.62
CA TYR A 34 1.78 13.50 -0.60
C TYR A 34 2.59 13.30 0.69
N SER A 35 1.92 13.33 1.85
CA SER A 35 2.57 13.17 3.15
C SER A 35 3.21 11.78 3.29
N LYS A 36 2.53 10.72 2.84
CA LYS A 36 3.07 9.35 2.83
C LYS A 36 4.29 9.22 1.93
N LEU A 37 4.21 9.74 0.71
CA LEU A 37 5.32 9.70 -0.23
C LEU A 37 6.52 10.50 0.26
N LYS A 38 6.28 11.66 0.88
CA LYS A 38 7.31 12.47 1.55
C LYS A 38 8.01 11.67 2.65
N LYS A 39 7.24 11.01 3.53
CA LYS A 39 7.78 10.18 4.61
C LYS A 39 8.61 9.02 4.05
N SER A 40 8.11 8.31 3.05
CA SER A 40 8.85 7.24 2.38
C SER A 40 10.18 7.71 1.78
N LEU A 41 10.21 8.88 1.12
CA LEU A 41 11.43 9.46 0.57
C LEU A 41 12.43 9.87 1.65
N LEU A 42 11.96 10.35 2.80
CA LEU A 42 12.84 10.71 3.93
C LEU A 42 13.44 9.48 4.61
N GLU A 43 12.68 8.41 4.70
CA GLU A 43 13.08 7.17 5.39
C GLU A 43 13.99 6.30 4.51
N PHE A 44 13.58 6.04 3.27
CA PHE A 44 14.27 5.12 2.37
C PHE A 44 15.10 5.80 1.29
N GLY A 45 14.88 7.09 1.06
CA GLY A 45 15.50 7.79 -0.04
C GLY A 45 14.97 7.35 -1.41
N PHE A 46 15.81 7.47 -2.43
CA PHE A 46 15.55 6.98 -3.78
C PHE A 46 15.95 5.51 -3.88
N ILE A 47 14.97 4.61 -3.85
CA ILE A 47 15.13 3.15 -4.00
C ILE A 47 14.82 2.65 -5.41
N THR A 48 14.18 3.48 -6.25
CA THR A 48 13.90 3.19 -7.65
C THR A 48 14.28 4.38 -8.53
N PRO A 49 14.83 4.18 -9.75
CA PRO A 49 15.20 5.28 -10.62
C PRO A 49 13.95 6.00 -11.18
N ILE A 50 14.18 7.17 -11.77
CA ILE A 50 13.20 7.85 -12.61
C ILE A 50 13.31 7.29 -14.02
N PHE A 51 12.21 6.86 -14.60
CA PHE A 51 12.21 6.41 -16.00
C PHE A 51 11.99 7.61 -16.92
N THR A 52 12.83 7.75 -17.95
CA THR A 52 12.78 8.91 -18.86
C THR A 52 12.83 8.51 -20.33
N TRP A 53 12.22 9.34 -21.18
CA TRP A 53 12.39 9.34 -22.60
C TRP A 53 12.94 10.71 -23.04
N GLY A 54 14.22 10.78 -23.37
CA GLY A 54 14.93 12.06 -23.46
C GLY A 54 14.94 12.76 -22.09
N SER A 55 14.43 14.00 -22.04
CA SER A 55 14.21 14.74 -20.79
C SER A 55 12.81 14.53 -20.20
N LYS A 56 11.90 13.85 -20.91
CA LYS A 56 10.52 13.65 -20.49
C LYS A 56 10.41 12.50 -19.50
N ILE A 57 9.70 12.70 -18.40
CA ILE A 57 9.47 11.70 -17.36
C ILE A 57 8.43 10.70 -17.83
N ILE A 58 8.73 9.41 -17.72
CA ILE A 58 7.82 8.31 -18.02
C ILE A 58 7.25 7.71 -16.72
N ASP A 59 8.07 7.57 -15.67
CA ASP A 59 7.65 7.19 -14.34
C ASP A 59 8.47 7.92 -13.28
N GLY A 60 7.85 8.17 -12.12
CA GLY A 60 8.45 8.88 -11.00
C GLY A 60 8.04 10.34 -10.88
N HIS A 61 7.02 10.79 -11.62
CA HIS A 61 6.49 12.15 -11.58
C HIS A 61 6.19 12.62 -10.15
N GLN A 62 5.48 11.82 -9.38
CA GLN A 62 5.07 12.19 -8.03
C GLN A 62 6.26 12.32 -7.07
N ARG A 63 7.28 11.47 -7.21
CA ARG A 63 8.53 11.59 -6.43
C ARG A 63 9.25 12.90 -6.70
N LEU A 64 9.36 13.28 -7.98
CA LEU A 64 9.97 14.54 -8.37
C LEU A 64 9.12 15.73 -7.94
N HIS A 65 7.79 15.64 -8.03
CA HIS A 65 6.87 16.67 -7.55
C HIS A 65 7.10 16.96 -6.05
N VAL A 66 7.17 15.92 -5.21
CA VAL A 66 7.48 16.07 -3.79
C VAL A 66 8.86 16.70 -3.59
N MET A 67 9.89 16.24 -4.29
CA MET A 67 11.25 16.77 -4.16
C MET A 67 11.32 18.26 -4.50
N ILE A 68 10.72 18.67 -5.60
CA ILE A 68 10.71 20.07 -6.05
C ILE A 68 9.98 20.95 -5.03
N ASN A 69 8.79 20.52 -4.57
CA ASN A 69 8.00 21.27 -3.60
C ASN A 69 8.68 21.42 -2.24
N GLU A 70 9.43 20.39 -1.82
CA GLU A 70 10.20 20.44 -0.57
C GLU A 70 11.57 21.12 -0.72
N GLY A 71 11.91 21.59 -1.92
CA GLY A 71 13.20 22.22 -2.19
C GLY A 71 14.39 21.25 -2.13
N TRP A 72 14.17 19.96 -2.31
CA TRP A 72 15.23 18.94 -2.32
C TRP A 72 15.88 18.85 -3.70
N ILE A 73 16.54 19.93 -4.12
CA ILE A 73 17.16 20.04 -5.44
C ILE A 73 18.50 19.31 -5.40
N GLN A 74 18.58 18.22 -6.17
CA GLN A 74 19.77 17.38 -6.33
C GLN A 74 19.71 16.59 -7.62
N ASP A 75 20.81 15.92 -7.98
CA ASP A 75 20.83 14.96 -9.07
C ASP A 75 20.08 13.69 -8.68
N VAL A 76 19.26 13.19 -9.58
CA VAL A 76 18.45 11.97 -9.39
C VAL A 76 18.86 10.89 -10.38
N PRO A 77 18.84 9.62 -9.97
CA PRO A 77 19.17 8.49 -10.84
C PRO A 77 18.06 8.28 -11.87
N ILE A 78 18.44 8.15 -13.13
CA ILE A 78 17.51 7.92 -14.23
C ILE A 78 17.79 6.60 -14.95
N LEU A 79 16.73 6.02 -15.52
CA LEU A 79 16.80 4.93 -16.49
C LEU A 79 16.13 5.39 -17.79
N ARG A 80 16.91 5.41 -18.87
CA ARG A 80 16.38 5.85 -20.18
C ARG A 80 15.61 4.72 -20.85
N ILE A 81 14.38 5.05 -21.27
CA ILE A 81 13.55 4.16 -22.07
C ILE A 81 13.58 4.65 -23.52
N SER A 82 13.83 3.73 -24.45
CA SER A 82 13.70 4.03 -25.87
C SER A 82 12.22 4.14 -26.27
N ALA A 83 11.88 5.11 -27.11
CA ALA A 83 10.60 5.18 -27.79
C ALA A 83 10.78 5.76 -29.20
N HIS A 84 10.01 5.26 -30.16
CA HIS A 84 10.11 5.68 -31.55
C HIS A 84 9.54 7.07 -31.78
N ASN A 85 8.54 7.44 -31.01
CA ASN A 85 7.85 8.73 -31.07
C ASN A 85 7.06 8.98 -29.78
N GLU A 86 6.40 10.12 -29.69
CA GLU A 86 5.63 10.51 -28.51
C GLU A 86 4.47 9.55 -28.19
N GLN A 87 3.80 9.03 -29.22
CA GLN A 87 2.71 8.07 -29.01
C GLN A 87 3.21 6.76 -28.39
N ASP A 88 4.37 6.29 -28.85
CA ASP A 88 5.03 5.10 -28.30
C ASP A 88 5.47 5.35 -26.86
N ALA A 89 6.00 6.53 -26.56
CA ALA A 89 6.35 6.93 -25.20
C ALA A 89 5.11 6.96 -24.26
N LYS A 90 3.98 7.53 -24.72
CA LYS A 90 2.71 7.53 -23.98
C LYS A 90 2.20 6.12 -23.70
N ARG A 91 2.26 5.22 -24.69
CA ARG A 91 1.88 3.80 -24.49
C ARG A 91 2.75 3.14 -23.43
N LYS A 92 4.06 3.36 -23.45
CA LYS A 92 4.98 2.81 -22.47
C LYS A 92 4.73 3.38 -21.07
N LEU A 93 4.45 4.67 -20.95
CA LEU A 93 4.03 5.29 -19.70
C LEU A 93 2.79 4.59 -19.11
N LEU A 94 1.75 4.39 -19.92
CA LEU A 94 0.53 3.72 -19.49
C LEU A 94 0.80 2.27 -19.06
N VAL A 95 1.62 1.53 -19.79
CA VAL A 95 2.00 0.15 -19.43
C VAL A 95 2.75 0.10 -18.12
N ILE A 96 3.74 0.97 -17.91
CA ILE A 96 4.53 1.04 -16.67
C ILE A 96 3.66 1.45 -15.49
N SER A 97 2.72 2.37 -15.72
CA SER A 97 1.78 2.85 -14.70
C SER A 97 0.63 1.89 -14.40
N SER A 98 0.46 0.83 -15.22
CA SER A 98 -0.62 -0.14 -15.06
C SER A 98 -0.31 -1.12 -13.93
N GLN A 99 -1.34 -1.47 -13.17
CA GLN A 99 -1.26 -2.50 -12.15
C GLN A 99 -1.88 -3.80 -12.67
N TYR A 100 -1.03 -4.81 -12.91
CA TYR A 100 -1.48 -6.11 -13.43
C TYR A 100 -1.86 -7.10 -12.32
N GLY A 101 -1.44 -6.87 -11.10
CA GLY A 101 -1.79 -7.63 -9.93
C GLY A 101 -2.69 -6.83 -8.99
N ARG A 102 -3.49 -7.54 -8.20
CA ARG A 102 -4.24 -6.94 -7.10
C ARG A 102 -3.62 -7.39 -5.79
N VAL A 103 -3.39 -6.44 -4.90
CA VAL A 103 -3.07 -6.77 -3.51
C VAL A 103 -4.38 -7.21 -2.86
N THR A 104 -4.39 -8.41 -2.29
CA THR A 104 -5.53 -8.90 -1.51
C THR A 104 -5.34 -8.53 -0.05
N GLN A 105 -6.42 -8.33 0.70
CA GLN A 105 -6.33 -8.02 2.13
C GLN A 105 -5.60 -9.15 2.88
N GLU A 106 -5.94 -10.39 2.59
CA GLU A 106 -5.33 -11.56 3.21
C GLU A 106 -3.82 -11.65 2.95
N GLY A 107 -3.40 -11.51 1.69
CA GLY A 107 -1.98 -11.52 1.33
C GLY A 107 -1.21 -10.34 1.93
N PHE A 108 -1.86 -9.17 2.05
CA PHE A 108 -1.27 -8.01 2.70
C PHE A 108 -1.08 -8.26 4.20
N ASP A 109 -2.13 -8.72 4.90
CA ASP A 109 -2.09 -9.00 6.34
C ASP A 109 -1.04 -10.05 6.68
N GLU A 110 -0.93 -11.11 5.87
CA GLU A 110 0.08 -12.14 6.03
C GLU A 110 1.50 -11.60 5.80
N PHE A 111 1.68 -10.79 4.75
CA PHE A 111 2.98 -10.23 4.40
C PHE A 111 3.47 -9.18 5.39
N THR A 112 2.57 -8.41 5.99
CA THR A 112 2.88 -7.30 6.89
C THR A 112 2.76 -7.64 8.37
N PHE A 113 2.48 -8.90 8.70
CA PHE A 113 2.19 -9.36 10.06
C PHE A 113 3.24 -8.97 11.12
N ASP A 114 4.50 -8.89 10.73
CA ASP A 114 5.65 -8.52 11.58
C ASP A 114 6.06 -7.05 11.43
N LEU A 115 5.31 -6.25 10.68
CA LEU A 115 5.58 -4.83 10.48
C LEU A 115 4.72 -3.99 11.43
N ASP A 116 5.19 -2.79 11.69
CA ASP A 116 4.51 -1.81 12.54
C ASP A 116 3.29 -1.20 11.84
N ASP A 117 2.11 -1.26 12.47
CA ASP A 117 0.85 -0.80 11.89
C ASP A 117 0.82 0.73 11.68
N ASP A 118 1.42 1.50 12.59
CA ASP A 118 1.50 2.96 12.46
C ASP A 118 2.39 3.34 11.28
N TRP A 119 3.52 2.64 11.14
CA TRP A 119 4.42 2.80 10.01
C TRP A 119 3.72 2.47 8.68
N LEU A 120 3.01 1.34 8.61
CA LEU A 120 2.24 0.95 7.42
C LEU A 120 1.22 2.04 7.05
N THR A 121 0.46 2.51 8.03
CA THR A 121 -0.56 3.55 7.86
C THR A 121 0.01 4.85 7.31
N GLU A 122 1.19 5.25 7.77
CA GLU A 122 1.80 6.52 7.44
C GLU A 122 2.70 6.50 6.19
N THR A 123 3.10 5.31 5.73
CA THR A 123 4.12 5.19 4.68
C THR A 123 3.63 4.46 3.44
N VAL A 124 2.74 3.47 3.59
CA VAL A 124 2.32 2.60 2.48
C VAL A 124 0.97 3.04 1.90
N GLN A 125 0.82 2.96 0.58
CA GLN A 125 -0.42 3.25 -0.14
C GLN A 125 -0.66 2.25 -1.26
N PHE A 126 -1.82 1.57 -1.21
CA PHE A 126 -2.32 0.72 -2.28
C PHE A 126 -3.76 1.11 -2.63
N ASP A 127 -4.03 1.40 -3.89
CA ASP A 127 -5.36 1.84 -4.36
C ASP A 127 -6.46 0.79 -4.16
N ALA A 128 -6.06 -0.50 -4.16
CA ALA A 128 -6.98 -1.61 -4.07
C ALA A 128 -7.40 -2.01 -2.65
N LEU A 129 -6.80 -1.41 -1.63
CA LEU A 129 -7.05 -1.77 -0.23
C LEU A 129 -7.44 -0.54 0.60
N PRO A 130 -8.66 -0.02 0.42
CA PRO A 130 -9.13 1.15 1.16
C PRO A 130 -9.20 0.91 2.68
N PHE A 131 -9.14 -0.36 3.12
CA PHE A 131 -9.31 -0.77 4.52
C PHE A 131 -8.02 -1.16 5.23
N ILE A 132 -6.86 -1.13 4.56
CA ILE A 132 -5.59 -1.58 5.13
C ILE A 132 -5.30 -0.92 6.47
N PHE A 133 -5.72 0.33 6.65
CA PHE A 133 -5.34 1.16 7.77
C PHE A 133 -6.51 1.56 8.67
N ASN A 134 -7.71 1.04 8.43
CA ASN A 134 -8.84 1.22 9.34
C ASN A 134 -8.83 0.17 10.45
N HIS A 135 -7.63 -0.22 10.89
CA HIS A 135 -7.56 -1.31 11.85
C HIS A 135 -8.15 -0.95 13.21
N TRP A 136 -8.12 0.32 13.64
CA TRP A 136 -8.61 0.67 14.98
C TRP A 136 -8.98 2.16 15.07
N GLY A 137 -10.16 2.52 14.58
CA GLY A 137 -10.86 3.73 15.01
C GLY A 137 -10.49 5.03 14.30
N GLU A 138 -11.08 5.29 13.21
CA GLU A 138 -11.74 6.51 12.71
C GLU A 138 -12.21 6.21 11.29
N GLN A 139 -13.51 6.02 11.13
CA GLN A 139 -14.09 5.90 9.78
C GLN A 139 -13.94 7.24 9.07
N PRO A 140 -13.34 7.30 7.86
CA PRO A 140 -13.39 8.52 7.08
C PRO A 140 -14.86 8.87 6.80
N ASN A 141 -15.27 10.08 7.13
CA ASN A 141 -16.55 10.62 6.68
C ASN A 141 -16.61 10.51 5.14
N GLY A 142 -17.51 9.69 4.62
CA GLY A 142 -17.70 9.50 3.17
C GLY A 142 -17.53 8.07 2.66
N TRP A 143 -17.34 7.09 3.51
CA TRP A 143 -17.24 5.68 3.09
C TRP A 143 -18.57 5.13 2.51
N GLU A 144 -19.72 5.70 2.88
CA GLU A 144 -21.01 5.33 2.30
C GLU A 144 -21.11 5.67 0.81
N ASP A 145 -20.44 6.74 0.35
CA ASP A 145 -20.39 7.11 -1.07
C ASP A 145 -19.41 6.26 -1.89
N ALA A 146 -18.33 5.75 -1.27
CA ALA A 146 -17.38 4.84 -1.92
C ALA A 146 -17.92 3.41 -2.05
N MET A 147 -18.93 3.04 -1.26
CA MET A 147 -19.65 1.77 -1.31
C MET A 147 -20.90 1.82 -2.20
N GLY A 148 -21.06 2.88 -3.00
CA GLY A 148 -22.15 3.01 -3.95
C GLY A 148 -22.25 1.81 -4.89
N GLY A 149 -23.17 0.90 -4.58
CA GLY A 149 -23.66 -0.10 -5.52
C GLY A 149 -23.07 -1.51 -5.46
N LEU A 150 -22.65 -2.00 -4.30
CA LEU A 150 -22.55 -3.46 -4.16
C LEU A 150 -23.96 -4.04 -4.00
N PRO A 151 -24.35 -5.04 -4.83
CA PRO A 151 -25.67 -5.65 -4.74
C PRO A 151 -25.90 -6.24 -3.34
N ASP A 152 -27.02 -5.92 -2.75
CA ASP A 152 -27.43 -6.34 -1.40
C ASP A 152 -27.69 -7.85 -1.27
N SER A 153 -27.55 -8.62 -2.36
CA SER A 153 -28.02 -10.00 -2.44
C SER A 153 -26.95 -11.09 -2.30
N ASP A 154 -25.63 -10.80 -2.35
CA ASP A 154 -24.59 -11.83 -2.42
C ASP A 154 -23.58 -11.83 -1.24
N ARG A 155 -23.90 -11.19 -0.12
CA ARG A 155 -23.00 -11.16 1.06
C ARG A 155 -23.26 -12.23 2.11
N SER A 156 -24.29 -13.00 1.99
CA SER A 156 -24.48 -14.17 2.83
C SER A 156 -23.57 -15.30 2.36
N PRO A 157 -22.73 -15.92 3.21
CA PRO A 157 -22.85 -15.96 4.67
C PRO A 157 -21.82 -15.12 5.46
N PHE A 158 -21.05 -14.19 4.85
CA PHE A 158 -19.97 -13.50 5.53
C PHE A 158 -20.42 -12.19 6.22
N GLN A 159 -19.93 -11.94 7.45
CA GLN A 159 -20.20 -10.74 8.22
C GLN A 159 -18.90 -10.14 8.76
N GLN A 160 -18.79 -8.82 8.77
CA GLN A 160 -17.67 -8.11 9.39
C GLN A 160 -18.00 -7.74 10.83
N MET A 161 -17.03 -7.92 11.74
CA MET A 161 -17.11 -7.50 13.15
C MET A 161 -15.91 -6.61 13.49
N THR A 162 -16.17 -5.48 14.15
CA THR A 162 -15.14 -4.52 14.57
C THR A 162 -15.19 -4.32 16.08
N PHE A 163 -14.02 -4.28 16.71
CA PHE A 163 -13.87 -4.08 18.17
C PHE A 163 -12.89 -2.96 18.45
N THR A 164 -13.14 -2.16 19.48
CA THR A 164 -12.17 -1.20 20.03
C THR A 164 -11.45 -1.86 21.20
N LEU A 165 -10.11 -1.92 21.14
CA LEU A 165 -9.28 -2.59 22.15
C LEU A 165 -8.23 -1.60 22.70
N HIS A 166 -7.82 -1.79 23.94
CA HIS A 166 -6.66 -1.14 24.51
C HIS A 166 -5.37 -1.80 23.97
N ASP A 167 -4.25 -1.07 23.88
CA ASP A 167 -2.97 -1.55 23.32
C ASP A 167 -2.54 -2.92 23.86
N SER A 168 -2.67 -3.12 25.19
CA SER A 168 -2.35 -4.42 25.80
C SER A 168 -3.28 -5.56 25.33
N GLN A 169 -4.52 -5.26 24.98
CA GLN A 169 -5.48 -6.23 24.46
C GLN A 169 -5.18 -6.56 22.99
N VAL A 170 -4.71 -5.57 22.22
CA VAL A 170 -4.25 -5.77 20.83
C VAL A 170 -3.13 -6.80 20.79
N GLU A 171 -2.11 -6.65 21.64
CA GLU A 171 -0.99 -7.61 21.72
C GLU A 171 -1.44 -9.02 22.10
N GLN A 172 -2.42 -9.13 23.01
CA GLN A 172 -3.00 -10.43 23.37
C GLN A 172 -3.73 -11.07 22.18
N VAL A 173 -4.52 -10.29 21.46
CA VAL A 173 -5.28 -10.76 20.27
C VAL A 173 -4.32 -11.17 19.16
N LYS A 174 -3.31 -10.34 18.84
CA LYS A 174 -2.27 -10.67 17.85
C LYS A 174 -1.57 -12.00 18.19
N THR A 175 -1.18 -12.16 19.43
CA THR A 175 -0.53 -13.40 19.91
C THR A 175 -1.45 -14.61 19.75
N ALA A 176 -2.71 -14.50 20.18
CA ALA A 176 -3.68 -15.59 20.07
C ALA A 176 -3.97 -15.98 18.61
N VAL A 177 -4.14 -14.99 17.74
CA VAL A 177 -4.33 -15.20 16.29
C VAL A 177 -3.12 -15.90 15.66
N SER A 178 -1.90 -15.47 16.00
CA SER A 178 -0.66 -16.11 15.55
C SER A 178 -0.57 -17.58 15.95
N ILE A 179 -0.86 -17.87 17.23
CA ILE A 179 -0.87 -19.27 17.73
C ILE A 179 -1.90 -20.09 16.96
N ALA A 180 -3.13 -19.57 16.79
CA ALA A 180 -4.20 -20.27 16.10
C ALA A 180 -3.88 -20.57 14.62
N LYS A 181 -3.19 -19.66 13.93
CA LYS A 181 -2.69 -19.88 12.56
C LYS A 181 -1.65 -21.02 12.49
N ASN A 182 -0.75 -21.07 13.47
CA ASN A 182 0.30 -22.10 13.53
C ASN A 182 -0.19 -23.50 13.94
N MET A 183 -1.44 -23.64 14.39
CA MET A 183 -2.05 -24.93 14.74
C MET A 183 -2.43 -25.81 13.53
N GLY A 184 -2.13 -25.39 12.31
CA GLY A 184 -2.41 -26.13 11.08
C GLY A 184 -3.42 -25.46 10.17
N LYS A 185 -3.60 -26.04 8.98
CA LYS A 185 -4.51 -25.50 7.96
C LYS A 185 -5.95 -25.39 8.48
N PHE A 186 -6.66 -24.39 7.96
CA PHE A 186 -8.09 -24.22 8.21
C PHE A 186 -8.89 -25.03 7.20
N ASP A 187 -9.93 -25.70 7.66
CA ASP A 187 -10.93 -26.36 6.82
C ASP A 187 -12.20 -25.51 6.89
N SER A 188 -12.26 -24.46 6.06
CA SER A 188 -13.32 -23.46 6.10
C SER A 188 -13.55 -22.89 4.70
N GLU A 189 -14.80 -22.53 4.40
CA GLU A 189 -15.16 -21.77 3.18
C GLU A 189 -14.69 -20.30 3.23
N ASN A 190 -14.29 -19.82 4.42
CA ASN A 190 -13.77 -18.49 4.59
C ASN A 190 -12.28 -18.45 4.19
N GLU A 191 -11.96 -17.65 3.19
CA GLU A 191 -10.58 -17.46 2.71
C GLU A 191 -9.76 -16.56 3.63
N ASN A 192 -10.39 -15.81 4.56
CA ASN A 192 -9.69 -14.90 5.49
C ASN A 192 -9.03 -15.68 6.63
N SER A 193 -7.69 -15.74 6.61
CA SER A 193 -6.91 -16.47 7.60
C SER A 193 -7.04 -15.93 9.03
N ASN A 194 -7.22 -14.60 9.21
CA ASN A 194 -7.45 -13.97 10.51
C ASN A 194 -8.84 -14.33 11.05
N GLY A 195 -9.87 -14.30 10.18
CA GLY A 195 -11.22 -14.72 10.52
C GLY A 195 -11.26 -16.18 10.97
N ASN A 196 -10.60 -17.07 10.24
CA ASN A 196 -10.47 -18.47 10.58
C ASN A 196 -9.72 -18.70 11.91
N ALA A 197 -8.65 -17.96 12.12
CA ALA A 197 -7.89 -18.02 13.39
C ALA A 197 -8.75 -17.57 14.58
N LEU A 198 -9.48 -16.48 14.42
CA LEU A 198 -10.42 -16.00 15.46
C LEU A 198 -11.52 -17.02 15.73
N ALA A 199 -12.13 -17.59 14.68
CA ALA A 199 -13.14 -18.64 14.81
C ALA A 199 -12.61 -19.85 15.59
N ARG A 200 -11.39 -20.31 15.29
CA ARG A 200 -10.71 -21.39 16.02
C ARG A 200 -10.51 -21.07 17.50
N ILE A 201 -10.10 -19.85 17.83
CA ILE A 201 -9.96 -19.39 19.21
C ILE A 201 -11.30 -19.43 19.93
N CYS A 202 -12.35 -18.87 19.29
CA CYS A 202 -13.70 -18.87 19.85
C CYS A 202 -14.27 -20.28 20.03
N GLU A 203 -14.05 -21.18 19.07
CA GLU A 203 -14.48 -22.58 19.14
C GLU A 203 -13.81 -23.29 20.32
N THR A 204 -12.50 -23.10 20.51
CA THR A 204 -11.78 -23.66 21.65
C THR A 204 -12.36 -23.13 22.97
N PHE A 205 -12.60 -21.83 23.06
CA PHE A 205 -13.16 -21.20 24.26
C PHE A 205 -14.58 -21.72 24.55
N VAL A 206 -15.44 -21.81 23.55
CA VAL A 206 -16.81 -22.33 23.71
C VAL A 206 -16.81 -23.82 24.10
N THR A 207 -15.88 -24.61 23.56
CA THR A 207 -15.75 -26.04 23.92
C THR A 207 -15.33 -26.20 25.39
N ASP A 208 -14.37 -25.38 25.82
CA ASP A 208 -13.81 -25.50 27.18
C ASP A 208 -14.73 -24.90 28.29
N TYR A 209 -15.49 -23.85 27.94
CA TYR A 209 -16.25 -23.07 28.94
C TYR A 209 -17.75 -22.95 28.61
N GLY A 210 -18.22 -23.40 27.46
CA GLY A 210 -19.62 -23.21 27.02
C GLY A 210 -20.61 -24.27 27.55
N GLN A 211 -20.18 -25.21 28.39
CA GLN A 211 -21.04 -26.22 29.05
C GLN A 211 -21.44 -25.75 30.43
N GLY A 212 -22.21 -24.67 30.51
CA GLY A 212 -22.80 -24.13 31.74
C GLY A 212 -24.30 -23.95 31.60
#